data_ac6839243a48afbc8f851d7379758a71
#
_entry.id   ac6839243a48afbc8f851d7379758a71
#
_cell.length_a   1.000
_cell.length_b   1.000
_cell.length_c   1.000
_cell.angle_alpha   90.00
_cell.angle_beta   90.00
_cell.angle_gamma   90.00
#
_symmetry.space_group_name_H-M   'P 1'
#
loop_
_entity.id
_entity.type
_entity.pdbx_description
1 polymer ?
#
loop_
_entity_poly.entity_id
_entity_poly.type
_entity_poly.pdbx_seq_one_letter_code
_entity_poly.pdbx_strand_id
1 'polypeptide(L)'
;RLRITPSIYTSAYSMSGVYNQTYFDNRPEEKEREGVLYGVILVNKETFERECIKVGIASGKDWRHVIKRSRGFRGYDLRIQRTFHDTIYNCWKYEQELHKKFEHDRYVPTHKFGGHTECFKISSKILREFPKNSS
;
A
#
# COMPACT_ATOMS: atom_id res chain seq x y z
N ARG A 1 -6.89 -22.62 -10.48
CA ARG A 1 -6.79 -22.08 -10.02
C ARG A 1 -6.76 -21.97 -9.53
N LEU A 2 -6.49 -21.69 -9.18
CA LEU A 2 -6.46 -21.19 -8.69
C LEU A 2 -6.25 -21.07 -8.25
N ARG A 3 -6.05 -21.02 -8.28
CA ARG A 3 -5.86 -20.58 -7.69
C ARG A 3 -5.70 -20.16 -7.22
N ILE A 4 -5.59 -20.05 -7.26
CA ILE A 4 -5.63 -19.39 -6.85
C ILE A 4 -5.46 -19.21 -6.28
N THR A 5 -5.22 -19.40 -6.53
CA THR A 5 -4.47 -18.64 -5.69
C THR A 5 -5.10 -17.80 -4.59
N PRO A 6 -5.05 -18.17 -3.42
CA PRO A 6 -5.63 -17.44 -2.31
C PRO A 6 -4.98 -16.09 -2.07
N SER A 7 -3.68 -16.00 -2.27
CA SER A 7 -3.01 -14.72 -2.15
C SER A 7 -3.53 -13.72 -3.16
N ILE A 8 -3.93 -14.20 -4.30
CA ILE A 8 -4.55 -13.37 -5.30
C ILE A 8 -5.87 -12.85 -4.80
N TYR A 9 -6.59 -13.65 -4.04
CA TYR A 9 -7.86 -13.20 -3.47
C TYR A 9 -7.68 -12.17 -2.41
N THR A 10 -6.69 -12.37 -1.56
CA THR A 10 -6.34 -11.35 -0.58
C THR A 10 -6.02 -10.06 -1.31
N SER A 11 -5.32 -10.17 -2.40
CA SER A 11 -4.91 -9.03 -3.18
C SER A 11 -6.05 -8.38 -3.96
N ALA A 12 -7.21 -9.03 -4.07
CA ALA A 12 -8.35 -8.41 -4.71
C ALA A 12 -8.81 -7.17 -3.96
N TYR A 13 -8.40 -7.02 -2.72
CA TYR A 13 -8.76 -5.88 -1.89
C TYR A 13 -7.63 -4.87 -1.75
N SER A 14 -6.53 -5.07 -2.46
CA SER A 14 -5.38 -4.18 -2.41
C SER A 14 -4.92 -3.89 -3.82
N MET A 15 -4.62 -2.64 -4.11
CA MET A 15 -4.10 -2.25 -5.43
C MET A 15 -2.80 -2.99 -5.74
N SER A 16 -1.94 -3.15 -4.75
CA SER A 16 -0.66 -3.82 -4.97
C SER A 16 -0.82 -5.31 -5.22
N GLY A 17 -1.92 -5.90 -4.75
CA GLY A 17 -2.12 -7.34 -4.88
C GLY A 17 -2.33 -7.82 -6.29
N VAL A 18 -2.74 -6.96 -7.21
CA VAL A 18 -2.91 -7.36 -8.61
C VAL A 18 -1.60 -7.26 -9.39
N TYR A 19 -0.59 -6.62 -8.82
CA TYR A 19 0.67 -6.37 -9.51
C TYR A 19 1.72 -7.40 -9.13
N ASN A 20 2.43 -7.90 -10.13
CA ASN A 20 3.63 -8.72 -9.96
C ASN A 20 4.46 -8.56 -11.23
N GLN A 21 5.64 -9.14 -11.24
CA GLN A 21 6.53 -8.99 -12.40
C GLN A 21 5.90 -9.53 -13.69
N THR A 22 5.23 -10.67 -13.59
CA THR A 22 4.58 -11.27 -14.75
C THR A 22 3.49 -10.36 -15.32
N TYR A 23 2.70 -9.76 -14.43
CA TYR A 23 1.67 -8.80 -14.84
C TYR A 23 2.26 -7.68 -15.68
N PHE A 24 3.33 -7.08 -15.20
CA PHE A 24 3.97 -5.96 -15.90
C PHE A 24 4.67 -6.40 -17.17
N ASP A 25 5.30 -7.58 -17.17
CA ASP A 25 5.97 -8.09 -18.36
C ASP A 25 4.98 -8.36 -19.49
N ASN A 26 3.78 -8.80 -19.14
CA ASN A 26 2.73 -9.05 -20.12
C ASN A 26 1.97 -7.79 -20.54
N ARG A 27 2.16 -6.72 -19.81
CA ARG A 27 1.47 -5.44 -20.05
C ARG A 27 2.45 -4.27 -19.96
N PRO A 28 3.37 -4.16 -20.94
CA PRO A 28 4.41 -3.11 -20.87
C PRO A 28 3.83 -1.70 -20.76
N GLU A 29 2.68 -1.45 -21.37
CA GLU A 29 2.03 -0.14 -21.31
C GLU A 29 1.58 0.22 -19.91
N GLU A 30 1.30 -0.79 -19.08
CA GLU A 30 0.88 -0.54 -17.70
C GLU A 30 2.04 -0.06 -16.83
N LYS A 31 3.27 -0.37 -17.22
CA LYS A 31 4.44 0.07 -16.44
C LYS A 31 4.55 1.59 -16.37
N GLU A 32 4.11 2.27 -17.42
CA GLU A 32 4.28 3.72 -17.56
C GLU A 32 3.13 4.54 -16.95
N ARG A 33 2.09 3.88 -16.46
CA ARG A 33 0.97 4.60 -15.86
C ARG A 33 1.43 5.34 -14.60
N GLU A 34 0.80 6.49 -14.35
CA GLU A 34 1.06 7.25 -13.14
C GLU A 34 0.69 6.45 -11.91
N GLY A 35 1.56 6.50 -10.90
CA GLY A 35 1.31 5.84 -9.64
C GLY A 35 1.78 6.68 -8.47
N VAL A 36 1.36 6.26 -7.30
CA VAL A 36 1.83 6.84 -6.05
C VAL A 36 2.10 5.72 -5.06
N LEU A 37 3.24 5.84 -4.39
CA LEU A 37 3.56 5.03 -3.23
C LEU A 37 3.22 5.90 -2.03
N TYR A 38 2.38 5.40 -1.13
CA TYR A 38 1.93 6.20 0.00
C TYR A 38 2.20 5.49 1.32
N GLY A 39 2.51 6.30 2.33
CA GLY A 39 2.62 5.83 3.70
C GLY A 39 1.67 6.65 4.55
N VAL A 40 0.73 5.99 5.18
CA VAL A 40 -0.28 6.65 6.01
C VAL A 40 -0.29 6.03 7.40
N ILE A 41 -0.66 6.86 8.38
CA ILE A 41 -0.94 6.36 9.71
C ILE A 41 -2.43 6.13 9.79
N LEU A 42 -2.80 4.97 10.30
CA LEU A 42 -4.19 4.60 10.52
C LEU A 42 -4.55 4.92 11.97
N VAL A 43 -5.53 5.78 12.13
CA VAL A 43 -6.03 6.18 13.45
C VAL A 43 -7.33 5.43 13.68
N ASN A 44 -7.37 4.62 14.74
CA ASN A 44 -8.55 3.83 15.07
C ASN A 44 -9.69 4.77 15.48
N LYS A 45 -10.83 4.66 14.81
CA LYS A 45 -11.98 5.54 15.04
C LYS A 45 -12.63 5.34 16.40
N GLU A 46 -12.47 4.17 17.00
CA GLU A 46 -13.05 3.87 18.31
C GLU A 46 -12.18 4.37 19.45
N THR A 47 -10.86 4.17 19.33
CA THR A 47 -9.94 4.49 20.41
C THR A 47 -9.25 5.83 20.20
N PHE A 48 -9.30 6.38 18.98
CA PHE A 48 -8.59 7.60 18.57
C PHE A 48 -7.06 7.46 18.64
N GLU A 49 -6.57 6.23 18.72
CA GLU A 49 -5.14 5.98 18.78
C GLU A 49 -4.56 5.75 17.39
N ARG A 50 -3.32 6.21 17.24
CA ARG A 50 -2.53 5.93 16.04
C ARG A 50 -2.10 4.48 16.12
N GLU A 51 -2.74 3.65 15.35
CA GLU A 51 -2.58 2.21 15.53
C GLU A 51 -1.41 1.63 14.74
N CYS A 52 -1.27 2.00 13.49
CA CYS A 52 -0.25 1.40 12.64
C CYS A 52 0.03 2.27 11.41
N ILE A 53 1.05 1.88 10.65
CA ILE A 53 1.41 2.51 9.39
C ILE A 53 1.00 1.57 8.27
N LYS A 54 0.35 2.10 7.23
CA LYS A 54 0.10 1.32 6.02
C LYS A 54 0.94 1.88 4.89
N VAL A 55 1.62 0.99 4.18
CA VAL A 55 2.41 1.35 2.99
C VAL A 55 1.82 0.62 1.80
N GLY A 56 1.33 1.38 0.84
CA GLY A 56 0.67 0.82 -0.33
C GLY A 56 0.87 1.68 -1.56
N ILE A 57 0.26 1.24 -2.66
CA ILE A 57 0.31 1.98 -3.91
C ILE A 57 -1.10 2.20 -4.44
N ALA A 58 -1.23 3.25 -5.25
CA ALA A 58 -2.46 3.54 -5.94
C ALA A 58 -2.11 4.11 -7.32
N SER A 59 -3.02 3.99 -8.26
CA SER A 59 -2.79 4.49 -9.62
C SER A 59 -3.63 5.72 -9.88
N GLY A 60 -3.15 6.54 -10.80
CA GLY A 60 -3.89 7.67 -11.33
C GLY A 60 -3.73 8.95 -10.54
N LYS A 61 -4.35 10.00 -11.08
CA LYS A 61 -4.27 11.34 -10.49
C LYS A 61 -5.13 11.46 -9.25
N ASP A 62 -6.17 10.65 -9.17
CA ASP A 62 -7.14 10.73 -8.07
C ASP A 62 -6.84 9.75 -6.95
N TRP A 63 -5.57 9.47 -6.72
CA TRP A 63 -5.17 8.47 -5.73
C TRP A 63 -5.72 8.73 -4.33
N ARG A 64 -5.83 10.01 -3.94
CA ARG A 64 -6.40 10.35 -2.63
C ARG A 64 -7.85 9.90 -2.53
N HIS A 65 -8.58 10.09 -3.62
CA HIS A 65 -9.97 9.68 -3.72
C HIS A 65 -10.09 8.16 -3.66
N VAL A 66 -9.17 7.49 -4.36
CA VAL A 66 -9.16 6.03 -4.39
C VAL A 66 -8.97 5.45 -3.00
N ILE A 67 -7.98 5.93 -2.26
CA ILE A 67 -7.74 5.39 -0.92
C ILE A 67 -8.85 5.76 0.06
N LYS A 68 -9.45 6.96 -0.07
CA LYS A 68 -10.55 7.37 0.80
C LYS A 68 -11.82 6.58 0.56
N ARG A 69 -12.09 6.22 -0.70
CA ARG A 69 -13.26 5.41 -1.03
C ARG A 69 -13.07 3.95 -0.71
N SER A 70 -11.88 3.55 -0.40
CA SER A 70 -11.60 2.16 -0.15
C SER A 70 -12.39 1.69 1.06
N ARG A 71 -13.24 0.71 0.84
CA ARG A 71 -13.93 0.04 1.93
C ARG A 71 -12.94 -0.65 2.84
N GLY A 72 -11.72 -0.74 2.35
CA GLY A 72 -10.65 -1.38 3.04
C GLY A 72 -10.16 -0.67 4.28
N PHE A 73 -10.53 0.59 4.48
CA PHE A 73 -10.06 1.33 5.66
C PHE A 73 -11.14 1.51 6.72
N ARG A 74 -12.11 0.64 6.73
CA ARG A 74 -13.18 0.70 7.74
C ARG A 74 -12.61 0.70 9.14
N GLY A 75 -13.10 1.62 9.95
CA GLY A 75 -12.68 1.74 11.33
C GLY A 75 -11.47 2.63 11.52
N TYR A 76 -10.92 3.20 10.44
CA TYR A 76 -9.72 4.03 10.52
C TYR A 76 -9.87 5.35 9.80
N ASP A 77 -9.29 6.38 10.39
CA ASP A 77 -9.00 7.63 9.70
C ASP A 77 -7.57 7.57 9.19
N LEU A 78 -7.33 8.22 8.06
CA LEU A 78 -6.03 8.19 7.41
C LEU A 78 -5.28 9.49 7.66
N ARG A 79 -4.02 9.38 8.02
CA ARG A 79 -3.10 10.52 8.12
C ARG A 79 -1.95 10.30 7.17
N ILE A 80 -1.95 11.00 6.05
CA ILE A 80 -0.92 10.85 5.02
C ILE A 80 0.41 11.39 5.54
N GLN A 81 1.44 10.57 5.52
CA GLN A 81 2.76 10.93 6.02
C GLN A 81 3.77 11.12 4.90
N ARG A 82 3.77 10.21 3.93
CA ARG A 82 4.74 10.23 2.83
C ARG A 82 4.03 9.85 1.54
N THR A 83 4.47 10.46 0.46
CA THR A 83 4.05 10.06 -0.88
C THR A 83 5.26 10.11 -1.80
N PHE A 84 5.29 9.19 -2.75
CA PHE A 84 6.28 9.18 -3.80
C PHE A 84 5.56 8.96 -5.13
N HIS A 85 5.75 9.87 -6.06
CA HIS A 85 5.08 9.86 -7.36
C HIS A 85 6.05 9.44 -8.45
N ASP A 86 5.71 8.37 -9.13
CA ASP A 86 6.51 7.84 -10.25
C ASP A 86 5.58 6.94 -11.05
N THR A 87 6.14 6.16 -11.97
CA THR A 87 5.34 5.18 -12.68
C THR A 87 4.81 4.13 -11.68
N ILE A 88 3.67 3.54 -12.00
CA ILE A 88 3.10 2.51 -11.13
C ILE A 88 4.08 1.34 -10.96
N TYR A 89 4.83 1.02 -12.00
CA TYR A 89 5.83 -0.04 -11.93
C TYR A 89 6.91 0.28 -10.89
N ASN A 90 7.46 1.49 -10.94
CA ASN A 90 8.48 1.89 -9.97
C ASN A 90 7.90 1.97 -8.56
N CYS A 91 6.69 2.48 -8.42
CA CYS A 91 6.01 2.50 -7.12
C CYS A 91 5.85 1.09 -6.56
N TRP A 92 5.44 0.15 -7.41
CA TRP A 92 5.29 -1.24 -7.00
C TRP A 92 6.62 -1.83 -6.55
N LYS A 93 7.69 -1.58 -7.29
CA LYS A 93 9.01 -2.10 -6.93
C LYS A 93 9.48 -1.56 -5.58
N TYR A 94 9.33 -0.27 -5.34
CA TYR A 94 9.68 0.32 -4.06
C TYR A 94 8.83 -0.24 -2.92
N GLU A 95 7.54 -0.42 -3.17
CA GLU A 95 6.65 -1.01 -2.18
C GLU A 95 7.14 -2.39 -1.76
N GLN A 96 7.48 -3.23 -2.74
CA GLN A 96 7.96 -4.58 -2.46
C GLN A 96 9.26 -4.56 -1.67
N GLU A 97 10.18 -3.67 -2.01
CA GLU A 97 11.44 -3.52 -1.30
C GLU A 97 11.21 -3.11 0.16
N LEU A 98 10.34 -2.13 0.39
CA LEU A 98 10.03 -1.66 1.72
C LEU A 98 9.35 -2.74 2.56
N HIS A 99 8.38 -3.45 1.98
CA HIS A 99 7.68 -4.52 2.67
C HIS A 99 8.65 -5.62 3.09
N LYS A 100 9.59 -5.98 2.23
CA LYS A 100 10.58 -7.00 2.54
C LYS A 100 11.55 -6.52 3.61
N LYS A 101 12.07 -5.31 3.45
CA LYS A 101 13.06 -4.76 4.38
C LYS A 101 12.51 -4.64 5.80
N PHE A 102 11.23 -4.32 5.92
CA PHE A 102 10.60 -4.08 7.21
C PHE A 102 9.62 -5.19 7.62
N GLU A 103 9.75 -6.38 7.06
CA GLU A 103 8.79 -7.45 7.36
C GLU A 103 8.77 -7.85 8.84
N HIS A 104 9.88 -7.66 9.55
CA HIS A 104 9.93 -7.92 11.00
C HIS A 104 9.13 -6.90 11.81
N ASP A 105 8.74 -5.79 11.20
CA ASP A 105 7.91 -4.76 11.82
C ASP A 105 6.43 -4.90 11.44
N ARG A 106 6.05 -6.01 10.84
CA ARG A 106 4.67 -6.22 10.43
C ARG A 106 3.71 -6.13 11.60
N TYR A 107 2.54 -5.57 11.33
CA TYR A 107 1.51 -5.36 12.32
C TYR A 107 0.18 -5.88 11.78
N VAL A 108 -0.57 -6.57 12.64
CA VAL A 108 -1.91 -7.04 12.28
C VAL A 108 -2.93 -6.05 12.82
N PRO A 109 -3.61 -5.28 11.96
CA PRO A 109 -4.57 -4.28 12.43
C PRO A 109 -5.74 -4.91 13.20
N THR A 110 -6.27 -4.14 14.14
CA THR A 110 -7.45 -4.55 14.92
C THR A 110 -8.64 -4.83 14.02
N HIS A 111 -8.84 -3.97 13.02
CA HIS A 111 -9.92 -4.15 12.05
C HIS A 111 -9.35 -4.64 10.72
N LYS A 112 -9.98 -5.66 10.14
CA LYS A 112 -9.54 -6.18 8.86
C LYS A 112 -10.09 -5.31 7.72
N PHE A 113 -9.24 -5.10 6.73
CA PHE A 113 -9.60 -4.35 5.53
C PHE A 113 -8.75 -4.83 4.37
N GLY A 114 -9.07 -4.40 3.17
CA GLY A 114 -8.26 -4.71 2.00
C GLY A 114 -6.87 -4.12 2.15
N GLY A 115 -5.83 -4.94 1.97
CA GLY A 115 -4.47 -4.49 2.17
C GLY A 115 -4.02 -4.47 3.61
N HIS A 116 -4.78 -5.09 4.51
CA HIS A 116 -4.41 -5.14 5.93
C HIS A 116 -3.07 -5.87 6.18
N THR A 117 -2.60 -6.64 5.22
CA THR A 117 -1.30 -7.32 5.30
C THR A 117 -0.14 -6.38 5.01
N GLU A 118 -0.42 -5.14 4.64
CA GLU A 118 0.59 -4.13 4.30
C GLU A 118 0.78 -3.13 5.42
N CYS A 119 0.56 -3.56 6.66
CA CYS A 119 0.66 -2.69 7.83
C CYS A 119 1.89 -2.99 8.66
N PHE A 120 2.39 -1.95 9.33
CA PHE A 120 3.63 -1.98 10.09
C PHE A 120 3.44 -1.25 11.40
N LYS A 121 4.26 -1.61 12.39
CA LYS A 121 4.21 -0.97 13.71
C LYS A 121 4.46 0.52 13.60
N ILE A 122 3.82 1.29 14.48
CA ILE A 122 4.02 2.74 14.55
C ILE A 122 5.50 3.09 14.78
N SER A 123 6.21 2.24 15.51
CA SER A 123 7.63 2.45 15.80
C SER A 123 8.54 2.16 14.61
N SER A 124 8.01 1.59 13.54
CA SER A 124 8.82 1.25 12.37
C SER A 124 9.40 2.51 11.72
N LYS A 125 10.61 2.36 11.21
CA LYS A 125 11.28 3.44 10.49
C LYS A 125 11.01 3.39 8.98
N ILE A 126 10.02 2.61 8.57
CA ILE A 126 9.71 2.40 7.16
C ILE A 126 9.45 3.71 6.40
N LEU A 127 8.81 4.68 7.05
CA LEU A 127 8.53 5.96 6.41
C LEU A 127 9.79 6.75 6.08
N ARG A 128 10.85 6.54 6.83
CA ARG A 128 12.13 7.22 6.60
C ARG A 128 12.85 6.71 5.36
N GLU A 129 12.49 5.50 4.93
CA GLU A 129 13.13 4.85 3.80
C GLU A 129 12.39 5.08 2.48
N PHE A 130 11.36 5.91 2.50
CA PHE A 130 10.66 6.25 1.27
C PHE A 130 11.60 6.93 0.29
N PRO A 131 11.50 6.59 -1.01
CA PRO A 131 12.24 7.32 -2.03
C PRO A 131 11.78 8.77 -2.06
N LYS A 132 12.67 9.64 -2.52
CA LYS A 132 12.36 11.08 -2.60
C LYS A 132 11.80 11.39 -3.98
N ASN A 133 10.81 12.27 -4.00
CA ASN A 133 10.27 12.77 -5.26
C ASN A 133 11.35 13.56 -6.00
N SER A 134 11.31 13.51 -7.32
CA SER A 134 12.16 14.34 -8.15
C SER A 134 11.76 15.80 -7.97
N SER A 135 12.74 16.66 -7.86
CA SER A 135 12.48 18.09 -7.72
C SER A 135 12.46 18.78 -9.09
#